data_5eda0509dada2b8cd3c554af3008daa6
#
_entry.id   5eda0509dada2b8cd3c554af3008daa6
#
_cell.length_a   1.000
_cell.length_b   1.000
_cell.length_c   1.000
_cell.angle_alpha   90.00
_cell.angle_beta   90.00
_cell.angle_gamma   90.00
#
_symmetry.space_group_name_H-M   'P 1'
#
loop_
_entity.id
_entity.type
_entity.pdbx_description
1 polymer ?
#
loop_
_entity_poly.entity_id
_entity_poly.type
_entity_poly.pdbx_seq_one_letter_code
_entity_poly.pdbx_strand_id
1 'polypeptide(L)'
;RIGADAVRDEITAQAKGAAHWVPEVDTVFEIGGQDSKYISIQNGEVVDFQMNKICAAGTGSFVEEQAARMGIPLAEFGPLALSSEHPASLGERCTVFIETAIASASAEGISRADIVAGLCHSIVQNYLHKVVGSKPVGQHIVLQGGVDYNPGIVAAFQSAYGDRVRVSPCFSISGAYGAALLAQEAVGDAPSRFVGFDSPAKDAEDSRSAEIQKNIDFYKQADKLLLEGYTGKRDPRKKTVGVPFALMIHKFFPMTNAFFTSLGFNVILTDPTSEETIRLAQQTAQGETCYPVKLIYGHMQQLIDQKVDYIFLPTIHTMKHEKSRVKHNYGCVYMQTA
;
A
#
# COMPACT_ATOMS: atom_id res chain seq x y z
N ARG A 1 -27.68 11.54 1.50
CA ARG A 1 -26.49 11.63 0.63
C ARG A 1 -26.33 13.07 0.16
N ILE A 2 -25.12 13.48 -0.23
CA ILE A 2 -24.76 14.89 -0.50
C ILE A 2 -25.40 15.48 -1.77
N GLY A 3 -26.19 14.70 -2.53
CA GLY A 3 -26.78 15.17 -3.79
C GLY A 3 -25.73 15.39 -4.89
N ALA A 4 -24.71 14.53 -4.95
CA ALA A 4 -23.66 14.64 -5.98
C ALA A 4 -24.26 14.61 -7.38
N ASP A 5 -23.85 15.54 -8.24
CA ASP A 5 -24.32 15.65 -9.60
C ASP A 5 -23.75 14.54 -10.48
N ALA A 6 -22.51 14.13 -10.23
CA ALA A 6 -21.86 13.02 -10.90
C ALA A 6 -21.05 12.16 -9.90
N VAL A 7 -20.89 10.89 -10.21
CA VAL A 7 -19.98 9.96 -9.54
C VAL A 7 -19.09 9.36 -10.61
N ARG A 8 -17.80 9.48 -10.43
CA ARG A 8 -16.78 8.94 -11.34
C ARG A 8 -15.70 8.24 -10.52
N ASP A 9 -14.98 7.33 -11.14
CA ASP A 9 -13.82 6.68 -10.56
C ASP A 9 -12.63 7.65 -10.50
N GLU A 10 -11.72 7.38 -9.60
CA GLU A 10 -10.55 8.21 -9.35
C GLU A 10 -9.60 8.28 -10.56
N ILE A 11 -9.42 7.17 -11.28
CA ILE A 11 -8.50 7.08 -12.43
C ILE A 11 -8.95 8.03 -13.53
N THR A 12 -10.25 8.01 -13.86
CA THR A 12 -10.85 8.93 -14.83
C THR A 12 -10.70 10.39 -14.40
N ALA A 13 -10.90 10.68 -13.10
CA ALA A 13 -10.73 12.03 -12.57
C ALA A 13 -9.26 12.50 -12.65
N GLN A 14 -8.31 11.66 -12.28
CA GLN A 14 -6.88 11.96 -12.37
C GLN A 14 -6.44 12.24 -13.82
N ALA A 15 -6.88 11.40 -14.76
CA ALA A 15 -6.60 11.58 -16.19
C ALA A 15 -7.20 12.89 -16.74
N LYS A 16 -8.45 13.19 -16.36
CA LYS A 16 -9.14 14.43 -16.78
C LYS A 16 -8.43 15.67 -16.28
N GLY A 17 -7.98 15.68 -15.02
CA GLY A 17 -7.21 16.76 -14.44
C GLY A 17 -5.88 16.97 -15.16
N ALA A 18 -5.15 15.90 -15.44
CA ALA A 18 -3.89 15.95 -16.19
C ALA A 18 -4.08 16.50 -17.62
N ALA A 19 -5.05 15.97 -18.37
CA ALA A 19 -5.32 16.36 -19.75
C ALA A 19 -5.80 17.80 -19.90
N HIS A 20 -6.40 18.37 -18.86
CA HIS A 20 -6.80 19.78 -18.87
C HIS A 20 -5.59 20.72 -18.93
N TRP A 21 -4.52 20.40 -18.17
CA TRP A 21 -3.32 21.22 -18.10
C TRP A 21 -2.28 20.89 -19.19
N VAL A 22 -2.27 19.62 -19.62
CA VAL A 22 -1.37 19.12 -20.66
C VAL A 22 -2.21 18.32 -21.65
N PRO A 23 -2.82 18.99 -22.66
CA PRO A 23 -3.73 18.34 -23.62
C PRO A 23 -3.09 17.17 -24.39
N GLU A 24 -1.78 17.21 -24.59
CA GLU A 24 -1.00 16.18 -25.25
C GLU A 24 -0.58 15.03 -24.33
N VAL A 25 -1.00 15.01 -23.06
CA VAL A 25 -0.62 13.96 -22.10
C VAL A 25 -0.97 12.57 -22.60
N ASP A 26 0.00 11.68 -22.53
CA ASP A 26 -0.15 10.26 -22.88
C ASP A 26 0.13 9.32 -21.69
N THR A 27 0.80 9.85 -20.67
CA THR A 27 1.17 9.09 -19.47
C THR A 27 1.01 9.97 -18.22
N VAL A 28 0.37 9.43 -17.20
CA VAL A 28 0.30 10.07 -15.88
C VAL A 28 1.01 9.19 -14.86
N PHE A 29 1.95 9.78 -14.15
CA PHE A 29 2.55 9.22 -12.93
C PHE A 29 1.92 9.95 -11.74
N GLU A 30 1.09 9.24 -11.00
CA GLU A 30 0.46 9.77 -9.81
C GLU A 30 1.03 9.08 -8.57
N ILE A 31 1.59 9.88 -7.65
CA ILE A 31 2.18 9.36 -6.42
C ILE A 31 1.61 10.11 -5.23
N GLY A 32 0.68 9.45 -4.56
CA GLY A 32 0.06 9.90 -3.34
C GLY A 32 0.86 9.54 -2.08
N GLY A 33 0.26 9.80 -0.92
CA GLY A 33 0.85 9.46 0.37
C GLY A 33 0.96 7.96 0.61
N GLN A 34 -0.05 7.19 0.22
CA GLN A 34 -0.13 5.74 0.50
C GLN A 34 -0.27 4.89 -0.74
N ASP A 35 -0.77 5.44 -1.81
CA ASP A 35 -0.93 4.76 -3.09
C ASP A 35 -0.20 5.49 -4.22
N SER A 36 -0.05 4.80 -5.33
CA SER A 36 0.56 5.34 -6.52
C SER A 36 -0.03 4.66 -7.75
N LYS A 37 -0.17 5.43 -8.83
CA LYS A 37 -0.86 4.99 -10.04
C LYS A 37 -0.06 5.37 -11.27
N TYR A 38 -0.03 4.47 -12.22
CA TYR A 38 0.33 4.72 -13.62
C TYR A 38 -0.96 4.74 -14.43
N ILE A 39 -1.15 5.74 -15.29
CA ILE A 39 -2.30 5.85 -16.18
C ILE A 39 -1.79 6.13 -17.59
N SER A 40 -2.24 5.34 -18.56
CA SER A 40 -1.98 5.56 -19.98
C SER A 40 -3.21 6.17 -20.66
N ILE A 41 -2.99 7.21 -21.46
CA ILE A 41 -4.03 7.99 -22.11
C ILE A 41 -3.79 7.95 -23.63
N GLN A 42 -4.84 7.72 -24.41
CA GLN A 42 -4.83 7.85 -25.86
C GLN A 42 -6.08 8.62 -26.29
N ASN A 43 -5.89 9.64 -27.11
CA ASN A 43 -6.99 10.49 -27.61
C ASN A 43 -7.87 11.07 -26.49
N GLY A 44 -7.25 11.40 -25.33
CA GLY A 44 -7.97 11.93 -24.17
C GLY A 44 -8.68 10.90 -23.29
N GLU A 45 -8.63 9.61 -23.64
CA GLU A 45 -9.27 8.51 -22.92
C GLU A 45 -8.26 7.62 -22.23
N VAL A 46 -8.61 7.12 -21.06
CA VAL A 46 -7.79 6.15 -20.32
C VAL A 46 -7.86 4.80 -21.03
N VAL A 47 -6.73 4.30 -21.49
CA VAL A 47 -6.63 2.99 -22.17
C VAL A 47 -6.05 1.91 -21.29
N ASP A 48 -5.25 2.26 -20.29
CA ASP A 48 -4.66 1.32 -19.34
C ASP A 48 -4.27 2.03 -18.04
N PHE A 49 -4.29 1.31 -16.94
CA PHE A 49 -3.79 1.81 -15.66
C PHE A 49 -3.23 0.70 -14.78
N GLN A 50 -2.42 1.08 -13.83
CA GLN A 50 -1.88 0.20 -12.80
C GLN A 50 -1.77 0.96 -11.49
N MET A 51 -2.05 0.28 -10.38
CA MET A 51 -1.85 0.81 -9.02
C MET A 51 -0.84 -0.06 -8.27
N ASN A 52 -0.20 0.52 -7.26
CA ASN A 52 0.56 -0.27 -6.31
C ASN A 52 -0.38 -1.26 -5.58
N LYS A 53 0.11 -2.46 -5.29
CA LYS A 53 -0.76 -3.52 -4.71
C LYS A 53 -0.83 -3.42 -3.18
N ILE A 54 0.28 -3.60 -2.49
CA ILE A 54 0.30 -3.70 -1.02
C ILE A 54 1.46 -2.88 -0.43
N CYS A 55 2.50 -2.62 -1.23
CA CYS A 55 3.75 -2.07 -0.74
C CYS A 55 3.77 -0.54 -0.89
N ALA A 56 4.00 0.17 0.21
CA ALA A 56 4.17 1.62 0.21
C ALA A 56 5.53 2.11 -0.36
N ALA A 57 6.45 1.20 -0.69
CA ALA A 57 7.69 1.56 -1.39
C ALA A 57 7.36 2.10 -2.78
N GLY A 58 7.63 3.37 -3.03
CA GLY A 58 7.18 4.10 -4.22
C GLY A 58 5.99 5.02 -3.95
N THR A 59 5.72 5.36 -2.69
CA THR A 59 4.70 6.31 -2.26
C THR A 59 5.27 7.33 -1.26
N GLY A 60 4.50 8.36 -0.93
CA GLY A 60 4.90 9.40 0.02
C GLY A 60 5.22 8.87 1.43
N SER A 61 4.52 7.83 1.89
CA SER A 61 4.78 7.23 3.20
C SER A 61 6.21 6.69 3.33
N PHE A 62 6.80 6.23 2.23
CA PHE A 62 8.23 5.85 2.25
C PHE A 62 9.12 7.04 2.58
N VAL A 63 8.88 8.19 1.94
CA VAL A 63 9.68 9.40 2.15
C VAL A 63 9.51 9.92 3.56
N GLU A 64 8.25 9.99 4.04
CA GLU A 64 7.91 10.45 5.37
C GLU A 64 8.59 9.61 6.45
N GLU A 65 8.54 8.28 6.31
CA GLU A 65 9.19 7.35 7.23
C GLU A 65 10.71 7.55 7.25
N GLN A 66 11.36 7.65 6.08
CA GLN A 66 12.81 7.84 6.03
C GLN A 66 13.23 9.22 6.54
N ALA A 67 12.46 10.27 6.24
CA ALA A 67 12.70 11.62 6.78
C ALA A 67 12.62 11.63 8.31
N ALA A 68 11.59 11.03 8.88
CA ALA A 68 11.40 10.91 10.32
C ALA A 68 12.56 10.15 10.99
N ARG A 69 12.99 9.01 10.44
CA ARG A 69 14.11 8.21 10.95
C ARG A 69 15.45 8.94 10.89
N MET A 70 15.67 9.70 9.84
CA MET A 70 16.88 10.52 9.69
C MET A 70 16.80 11.81 10.50
N GLY A 71 15.68 12.13 11.17
CA GLY A 71 15.46 13.37 11.87
C GLY A 71 15.54 14.59 10.95
N ILE A 72 15.00 14.47 9.73
CA ILE A 72 14.93 15.54 8.74
C ILE A 72 13.47 15.99 8.63
N PRO A 73 13.15 17.27 8.83
CA PRO A 73 11.83 17.78 8.51
C PRO A 73 11.46 17.47 7.04
N LEU A 74 10.23 17.00 6.78
CA LEU A 74 9.83 16.58 5.44
C LEU A 74 10.01 17.70 4.40
N ALA A 75 9.76 18.95 4.80
CA ALA A 75 9.95 20.12 3.93
C ALA A 75 11.43 20.38 3.55
N GLU A 76 12.37 19.91 4.34
CA GLU A 76 13.82 20.07 4.10
C GLU A 76 14.40 18.88 3.30
N PHE A 77 13.68 17.79 3.21
CA PHE A 77 14.17 16.55 2.59
C PHE A 77 14.51 16.75 1.11
N GLY A 78 13.60 17.37 0.34
CA GLY A 78 13.82 17.64 -1.08
C GLY A 78 14.93 18.66 -1.34
N PRO A 79 14.95 19.83 -0.69
CA PRO A 79 16.05 20.78 -0.78
C PRO A 79 17.42 20.16 -0.45
N LEU A 80 17.48 19.30 0.59
CA LEU A 80 18.71 18.61 0.93
C LEU A 80 19.14 17.63 -0.16
N ALA A 81 18.20 16.89 -0.77
CA ALA A 81 18.50 16.03 -1.92
C ALA A 81 19.09 16.81 -3.10
N LEU A 82 18.56 18.01 -3.38
CA LEU A 82 19.05 18.87 -4.47
C LEU A 82 20.46 19.44 -4.22
N SER A 83 20.93 19.45 -3.00
CA SER A 83 22.30 19.85 -2.66
C SER A 83 23.35 18.75 -2.84
N SER A 84 22.90 17.55 -3.24
CA SER A 84 23.79 16.40 -3.49
C SER A 84 24.59 16.59 -4.78
N GLU A 85 25.89 16.28 -4.73
CA GLU A 85 26.74 16.21 -5.90
C GLU A 85 26.81 14.79 -6.49
N HIS A 86 26.72 13.78 -5.61
CA HIS A 86 26.89 12.38 -5.96
C HIS A 86 25.84 11.49 -5.25
N PRO A 87 24.59 11.41 -5.77
CA PRO A 87 23.55 10.62 -5.14
C PRO A 87 23.98 9.18 -4.84
N ALA A 88 23.76 8.72 -3.62
CA ALA A 88 24.15 7.38 -3.19
C ALA A 88 23.34 6.31 -3.93
N SER A 89 23.99 5.22 -4.35
CA SER A 89 23.31 4.09 -4.98
C SER A 89 22.72 3.16 -3.92
N LEU A 90 21.48 3.41 -3.51
CA LEU A 90 20.79 2.63 -2.47
C LEU A 90 19.95 1.47 -3.03
N GLY A 91 19.72 1.46 -4.35
CA GLY A 91 18.94 0.43 -5.05
C GLY A 91 17.44 0.47 -4.75
N GLU A 92 16.73 -0.53 -5.26
CA GLU A 92 15.28 -0.68 -5.15
C GLU A 92 14.92 -1.54 -3.96
N ARG A 93 14.90 -0.95 -2.78
CA ARG A 93 14.62 -1.66 -1.53
C ARG A 93 13.34 -1.14 -0.90
N CYS A 94 12.61 -2.01 -0.20
CA CYS A 94 11.51 -1.53 0.65
C CYS A 94 12.06 -0.81 1.88
N THR A 95 11.18 -0.09 2.58
CA THR A 95 11.52 0.68 3.79
C THR A 95 12.36 -0.08 4.81
N VAL A 96 12.13 -1.39 4.93
CA VAL A 96 12.84 -2.26 5.88
C VAL A 96 14.29 -2.52 5.46
N PHE A 97 14.50 -2.85 4.18
CA PHE A 97 15.83 -3.20 3.69
C PHE A 97 16.67 -1.99 3.30
N ILE A 98 16.06 -0.84 3.06
CA ILE A 98 16.79 0.39 2.73
C ILE A 98 17.64 0.88 3.90
N GLU A 99 17.23 0.60 5.15
CA GLU A 99 17.96 1.00 6.35
C GLU A 99 19.37 0.43 6.41
N THR A 100 19.53 -0.83 6.03
CA THR A 100 20.85 -1.45 5.94
C THR A 100 21.72 -0.73 4.92
N ALA A 101 21.15 -0.33 3.78
CA ALA A 101 21.87 0.41 2.75
C ALA A 101 22.24 1.83 3.22
N ILE A 102 21.35 2.51 3.95
CA ILE A 102 21.62 3.82 4.57
C ILE A 102 22.72 3.71 5.62
N ALA A 103 22.65 2.69 6.49
CA ALA A 103 23.67 2.47 7.52
C ALA A 103 25.05 2.18 6.91
N SER A 104 25.11 1.35 5.86
CA SER A 104 26.34 1.07 5.11
C SER A 104 26.92 2.35 4.49
N ALA A 105 26.09 3.10 3.75
CA ALA A 105 26.50 4.35 3.11
C ALA A 105 27.02 5.38 4.14
N SER A 106 26.35 5.47 5.30
CA SER A 106 26.80 6.35 6.39
C SER A 106 28.14 5.91 6.99
N ALA A 107 28.34 4.60 7.16
CA ALA A 107 29.60 4.04 7.65
C ALA A 107 30.76 4.23 6.65
N GLU A 108 30.45 4.28 5.37
CA GLU A 108 31.40 4.57 4.28
C GLU A 108 31.73 6.08 4.18
N GLY A 109 31.07 6.93 4.98
CA GLY A 109 31.29 8.36 4.99
C GLY A 109 30.58 9.13 3.89
N ILE A 110 29.59 8.53 3.23
CA ILE A 110 28.76 9.20 2.22
C ILE A 110 27.97 10.33 2.89
N SER A 111 27.92 11.49 2.23
CA SER A 111 27.26 12.67 2.79
C SER A 111 25.75 12.44 3.01
N ARG A 112 25.21 13.15 3.99
CA ARG A 112 23.75 13.08 4.26
C ARG A 112 22.92 13.52 3.06
N ALA A 113 23.39 14.53 2.32
CA ALA A 113 22.75 15.00 1.09
C ALA A 113 22.72 13.91 0.02
N ASP A 114 23.85 13.20 -0.19
CA ASP A 114 23.94 12.14 -1.18
C ASP A 114 23.06 10.93 -0.82
N ILE A 115 22.96 10.61 0.49
CA ILE A 115 22.04 9.55 0.95
C ILE A 115 20.59 9.95 0.70
N VAL A 116 20.19 11.19 1.00
CA VAL A 116 18.82 11.69 0.79
C VAL A 116 18.48 11.74 -0.71
N ALA A 117 19.42 12.18 -1.56
CA ALA A 117 19.24 12.12 -3.01
C ALA A 117 19.10 10.68 -3.50
N GLY A 118 19.93 9.76 -2.98
CA GLY A 118 19.81 8.32 -3.25
C GLY A 118 18.45 7.75 -2.88
N LEU A 119 17.84 8.21 -1.77
CA LEU A 119 16.47 7.84 -1.38
C LEU A 119 15.43 8.37 -2.37
N CYS A 120 15.58 9.61 -2.87
CA CYS A 120 14.70 10.13 -3.93
C CYS A 120 14.79 9.30 -5.21
N HIS A 121 15.98 8.87 -5.61
CA HIS A 121 16.14 7.94 -6.73
C HIS A 121 15.56 6.56 -6.44
N SER A 122 15.73 6.04 -5.23
CA SER A 122 15.18 4.73 -4.84
C SER A 122 13.66 4.68 -4.90
N ILE A 123 12.96 5.75 -4.48
CA ILE A 123 11.49 5.80 -4.57
C ILE A 123 11.03 5.80 -6.03
N VAL A 124 11.69 6.56 -6.90
CA VAL A 124 11.38 6.58 -8.34
C VAL A 124 11.60 5.21 -8.97
N GLN A 125 12.72 4.54 -8.68
CA GLN A 125 13.00 3.19 -9.16
C GLN A 125 11.96 2.18 -8.67
N ASN A 126 11.59 2.23 -7.38
CA ASN A 126 10.54 1.38 -6.83
C ASN A 126 9.20 1.59 -7.53
N TYR A 127 8.83 2.84 -7.78
CA TYR A 127 7.61 3.18 -8.53
C TYR A 127 7.67 2.64 -9.95
N LEU A 128 8.74 2.91 -10.67
CA LEU A 128 8.90 2.48 -12.06
C LEU A 128 8.87 0.96 -12.19
N HIS A 129 9.52 0.23 -11.31
CA HIS A 129 9.57 -1.24 -11.41
C HIS A 129 8.32 -1.95 -10.86
N LYS A 130 7.73 -1.43 -9.79
CA LYS A 130 6.61 -2.12 -9.12
C LYS A 130 5.23 -1.68 -9.62
N VAL A 131 5.10 -0.43 -10.07
CA VAL A 131 3.83 0.13 -10.54
C VAL A 131 3.80 0.20 -12.06
N VAL A 132 4.77 0.86 -12.68
CA VAL A 132 4.84 0.95 -14.14
C VAL A 132 5.21 -0.41 -14.76
N GLY A 133 6.25 -1.07 -14.25
CA GLY A 133 6.70 -2.38 -14.72
C GLY A 133 7.08 -2.36 -16.20
N SER A 134 6.47 -3.24 -16.98
CA SER A 134 6.69 -3.34 -18.44
C SER A 134 5.70 -2.52 -19.27
N LYS A 135 4.92 -1.65 -18.66
CA LYS A 135 3.95 -0.83 -19.38
C LYS A 135 4.63 0.26 -20.20
N PRO A 136 4.09 0.62 -21.37
CA PRO A 136 4.67 1.64 -22.22
C PRO A 136 4.58 3.02 -21.54
N VAL A 137 5.68 3.78 -21.62
CA VAL A 137 5.73 5.16 -21.16
C VAL A 137 5.86 6.07 -22.37
N GLY A 138 4.93 6.98 -22.56
CA GLY A 138 4.85 7.87 -23.72
C GLY A 138 5.83 9.04 -23.68
N GLN A 139 5.58 10.07 -24.46
CA GLN A 139 6.47 11.23 -24.62
C GLN A 139 6.05 12.42 -23.76
N HIS A 140 4.77 12.48 -23.34
CA HIS A 140 4.19 13.57 -22.59
C HIS A 140 3.72 13.06 -21.22
N ILE A 141 4.64 13.02 -20.27
CA ILE A 141 4.42 12.48 -18.94
C ILE A 141 4.01 13.61 -18.02
N VAL A 142 2.85 13.48 -17.39
CA VAL A 142 2.42 14.36 -16.30
C VAL A 142 2.68 13.70 -14.96
N LEU A 143 3.45 14.37 -14.11
CA LEU A 143 3.69 13.99 -12.73
C LEU A 143 2.68 14.73 -11.84
N GLN A 144 2.01 14.00 -10.95
CA GLN A 144 1.03 14.54 -10.01
C GLN A 144 0.91 13.70 -8.76
N GLY A 145 0.34 14.27 -7.70
CA GLY A 145 0.22 13.67 -6.38
C GLY A 145 1.00 14.44 -5.31
N GLY A 146 0.75 14.11 -4.05
CA GLY A 146 1.35 14.84 -2.91
C GLY A 146 2.87 14.72 -2.81
N VAL A 147 3.46 13.72 -3.44
CA VAL A 147 4.92 13.50 -3.44
C VAL A 147 5.65 14.59 -4.23
N ASP A 148 4.99 15.27 -5.16
CA ASP A 148 5.59 16.31 -5.99
C ASP A 148 5.90 17.61 -5.23
N TYR A 149 5.44 17.72 -3.98
CA TYR A 149 5.97 18.74 -3.06
C TYR A 149 7.46 18.58 -2.78
N ASN A 150 8.01 17.40 -3.06
CA ASN A 150 9.42 17.11 -2.86
C ASN A 150 10.23 17.34 -4.15
N PRO A 151 10.96 18.44 -4.29
CA PRO A 151 11.69 18.75 -5.50
C PRO A 151 12.82 17.77 -5.82
N GLY A 152 13.34 17.04 -4.83
CA GLY A 152 14.34 15.98 -5.05
C GLY A 152 13.76 14.79 -5.80
N ILE A 153 12.48 14.44 -5.55
CA ILE A 153 11.79 13.36 -6.27
C ILE A 153 11.46 13.81 -7.69
N VAL A 154 10.99 15.05 -7.86
CA VAL A 154 10.76 15.63 -9.19
C VAL A 154 12.05 15.59 -10.02
N ALA A 155 13.17 16.00 -9.44
CA ALA A 155 14.48 15.96 -10.10
C ALA A 155 14.91 14.51 -10.46
N ALA A 156 14.60 13.54 -9.59
CA ALA A 156 14.90 12.13 -9.87
C ALA A 156 14.05 11.59 -11.05
N PHE A 157 12.78 11.97 -11.18
CA PHE A 157 11.98 11.66 -12.38
C PHE A 157 12.52 12.35 -13.63
N GLN A 158 12.91 13.62 -13.52
CA GLN A 158 13.52 14.37 -14.63
C GLN A 158 14.87 13.75 -15.05
N SER A 159 15.64 13.23 -14.11
CA SER A 159 16.85 12.47 -14.40
C SER A 159 16.56 11.19 -15.21
N ALA A 160 15.43 10.53 -14.95
CA ALA A 160 15.05 9.29 -15.64
C ALA A 160 14.43 9.52 -17.04
N TYR A 161 13.65 10.58 -17.21
CA TYR A 161 12.84 10.81 -18.42
C TYR A 161 13.09 12.15 -19.11
N GLY A 162 13.96 13.01 -18.58
CA GLY A 162 14.30 14.31 -19.15
C GLY A 162 13.09 15.25 -19.26
N ASP A 163 13.07 16.00 -20.35
CA ASP A 163 12.02 17.01 -20.65
C ASP A 163 10.63 16.41 -20.94
N ARG A 164 10.53 15.08 -20.98
CA ARG A 164 9.24 14.38 -21.12
C ARG A 164 8.37 14.54 -19.90
N VAL A 165 8.96 14.82 -18.72
CA VAL A 165 8.23 14.96 -17.45
C VAL A 165 7.85 16.40 -17.19
N ARG A 166 6.56 16.63 -17.00
CA ARG A 166 5.99 17.91 -16.57
C ARG A 166 5.21 17.72 -15.28
N VAL A 167 5.42 18.59 -14.32
CA VAL A 167 4.64 18.61 -13.08
C VAL A 167 3.32 19.35 -13.33
N SER A 168 2.20 18.75 -12.95
CA SER A 168 0.88 19.42 -13.04
C SER A 168 0.85 20.68 -12.14
N PRO A 169 0.33 21.81 -12.61
CA PRO A 169 0.16 23.00 -11.74
C PRO A 169 -0.70 22.75 -10.50
N CYS A 170 -1.63 21.81 -10.60
CA CYS A 170 -2.51 21.38 -9.52
C CYS A 170 -2.17 19.97 -9.01
N PHE A 171 -0.89 19.58 -9.01
CA PHE A 171 -0.45 18.22 -8.76
C PHE A 171 -1.05 17.60 -7.50
N SER A 172 -1.19 18.34 -6.42
CA SER A 172 -1.70 17.85 -5.13
C SER A 172 -3.22 17.67 -5.08
N ILE A 173 -3.96 18.24 -6.01
CA ILE A 173 -5.42 18.20 -6.07
C ILE A 173 -5.94 17.81 -7.46
N SER A 174 -5.11 17.22 -8.32
CA SER A 174 -5.46 16.89 -9.71
C SER A 174 -6.73 16.05 -9.82
N GLY A 175 -6.89 15.05 -8.95
CA GLY A 175 -8.10 14.22 -8.91
C GLY A 175 -9.36 15.01 -8.57
N ALA A 176 -9.29 15.89 -7.57
CA ALA A 176 -10.42 16.76 -7.21
C ALA A 176 -10.76 17.76 -8.34
N TYR A 177 -9.73 18.31 -8.98
CA TYR A 177 -9.89 19.22 -10.12
C TYR A 177 -10.54 18.49 -11.31
N GLY A 178 -10.05 17.29 -11.66
CA GLY A 178 -10.63 16.47 -12.72
C GLY A 178 -12.07 16.04 -12.42
N ALA A 179 -12.38 15.71 -11.16
CA ALA A 179 -13.73 15.42 -10.73
C ALA A 179 -14.68 16.63 -10.90
N ALA A 180 -14.19 17.85 -10.62
CA ALA A 180 -14.96 19.07 -10.84
C ALA A 180 -15.25 19.30 -12.33
N LEU A 181 -14.27 19.08 -13.22
CA LEU A 181 -14.46 19.17 -14.66
C LEU A 181 -15.49 18.15 -15.16
N LEU A 182 -15.41 16.91 -14.69
CA LEU A 182 -16.36 15.85 -15.05
C LEU A 182 -17.77 16.15 -14.51
N ALA A 183 -17.89 16.75 -13.34
CA ALA A 183 -19.16 17.20 -12.81
C ALA A 183 -19.75 18.33 -13.64
N GLN A 184 -18.94 19.31 -14.02
CA GLN A 184 -19.36 20.41 -14.90
C GLN A 184 -19.86 19.89 -16.24
N GLU A 185 -19.18 18.94 -16.87
CA GLU A 185 -19.61 18.32 -18.12
C GLU A 185 -20.94 17.55 -17.96
N ALA A 186 -21.14 16.89 -16.84
CA ALA A 186 -22.36 16.12 -16.58
C ALA A 186 -23.58 16.99 -16.28
N VAL A 187 -23.39 18.15 -15.66
CA VAL A 187 -24.47 19.09 -15.29
C VAL A 187 -24.82 20.02 -16.44
N GLY A 188 -23.80 20.48 -17.20
CA GLY A 188 -23.96 21.52 -18.20
C GLY A 188 -24.52 22.79 -17.57
N ASP A 189 -25.59 23.34 -18.13
CA ASP A 189 -26.28 24.55 -17.65
C ASP A 189 -27.38 24.24 -16.60
N ALA A 190 -27.56 22.97 -16.21
CA ALA A 190 -28.56 22.60 -15.23
C ALA A 190 -28.12 23.01 -13.81
N PRO A 191 -29.05 23.35 -12.91
CA PRO A 191 -28.71 23.65 -11.54
C PRO A 191 -28.15 22.40 -10.82
N SER A 192 -27.09 22.59 -10.02
CA SER A 192 -26.52 21.52 -9.21
C SER A 192 -27.52 20.99 -8.18
N ARG A 193 -27.48 19.68 -7.95
CA ARG A 193 -28.25 18.98 -6.91
C ARG A 193 -27.49 18.85 -5.60
N PHE A 194 -26.29 19.40 -5.53
CA PHE A 194 -25.44 19.31 -4.35
C PHE A 194 -26.07 20.07 -3.16
N VAL A 195 -26.31 19.36 -2.06
CA VAL A 195 -26.96 19.89 -0.85
C VAL A 195 -25.98 20.12 0.32
N GLY A 196 -24.70 19.89 0.10
CA GLY A 196 -23.66 20.04 1.13
C GLY A 196 -23.33 18.71 1.84
N PHE A 197 -22.31 18.79 2.67
CA PHE A 197 -21.84 17.65 3.47
C PHE A 197 -22.65 17.47 4.78
N ASP A 198 -23.30 18.54 5.24
CA ASP A 198 -24.08 18.59 6.49
C ASP A 198 -25.56 18.19 6.29
N SER A 199 -25.91 17.66 5.12
CA SER A 199 -27.29 17.22 4.86
C SER A 199 -27.68 16.09 5.82
N PRO A 200 -28.77 16.23 6.57
CA PRO A 200 -29.25 15.16 7.45
C PRO A 200 -29.68 13.97 6.61
N ALA A 201 -28.88 12.96 6.61
CA ALA A 201 -29.07 11.72 5.86
C ALA A 201 -30.18 10.86 6.50
N LYS A 202 -31.42 11.36 6.58
CA LYS A 202 -32.53 10.56 7.13
C LYS A 202 -32.94 9.38 6.25
N ASP A 203 -32.74 9.48 4.91
CA ASP A 203 -33.16 8.41 3.99
C ASP A 203 -31.99 7.54 3.48
N ALA A 204 -30.74 7.90 3.83
CA ALA A 204 -29.55 7.14 3.45
C ALA A 204 -29.17 6.05 4.48
N GLU A 205 -29.72 6.12 5.68
CA GLU A 205 -29.45 5.10 6.71
C GLU A 205 -29.99 3.73 6.30
N ASP A 206 -31.18 3.66 5.68
CA ASP A 206 -31.76 2.37 5.31
C ASP A 206 -31.02 1.67 4.17
N SER A 207 -30.66 2.38 3.10
CA SER A 207 -29.95 1.75 1.98
C SER A 207 -28.47 1.50 2.30
N ARG A 208 -27.81 2.38 3.06
CA ARG A 208 -26.43 2.19 3.51
C ARG A 208 -26.35 1.11 4.60
N SER A 209 -27.34 1.06 5.49
CA SER A 209 -27.47 0.00 6.48
C SER A 209 -27.66 -1.36 5.82
N ALA A 210 -28.47 -1.46 4.78
CA ALA A 210 -28.65 -2.69 4.01
C ALA A 210 -27.38 -3.10 3.26
N GLU A 211 -26.64 -2.15 2.66
CA GLU A 211 -25.37 -2.44 1.97
C GLU A 211 -24.24 -2.79 2.96
N ILE A 212 -24.16 -2.08 4.09
CA ILE A 212 -23.23 -2.41 5.18
C ILE A 212 -23.60 -3.78 5.77
N GLN A 213 -24.85 -4.05 6.01
CA GLN A 213 -25.31 -5.35 6.51
C GLN A 213 -25.01 -6.48 5.55
N LYS A 214 -25.19 -6.26 4.23
CA LYS A 214 -24.82 -7.22 3.19
C LYS A 214 -23.32 -7.49 3.16
N ASN A 215 -22.50 -6.46 3.34
CA ASN A 215 -21.05 -6.62 3.43
C ASN A 215 -20.63 -7.34 4.72
N ILE A 216 -21.26 -7.01 5.85
CA ILE A 216 -21.06 -7.71 7.13
C ILE A 216 -21.43 -9.19 7.00
N ASP A 217 -22.54 -9.50 6.32
CA ASP A 217 -22.95 -10.88 6.08
C ASP A 217 -22.00 -11.63 5.18
N PHE A 218 -21.40 -10.96 4.17
CA PHE A 218 -20.37 -11.54 3.34
C PHE A 218 -19.12 -11.90 4.16
N TYR A 219 -18.61 -11.00 5.00
CA TYR A 219 -17.47 -11.29 5.87
C TYR A 219 -17.78 -12.41 6.87
N LYS A 220 -18.97 -12.41 7.47
CA LYS A 220 -19.41 -13.51 8.35
C LYS A 220 -19.45 -14.86 7.63
N GLN A 221 -19.89 -14.88 6.37
CA GLN A 221 -19.87 -16.09 5.55
C GLN A 221 -18.46 -16.54 5.21
N ALA A 222 -17.57 -15.60 4.89
CA ALA A 222 -16.15 -15.88 4.64
C ALA A 222 -15.48 -16.45 5.89
N ASP A 223 -15.71 -15.86 7.06
CA ASP A 223 -15.20 -16.36 8.34
C ASP A 223 -15.74 -17.75 8.67
N LYS A 224 -17.01 -18.00 8.39
CA LYS A 224 -17.61 -19.33 8.58
C LYS A 224 -16.94 -20.40 7.73
N LEU A 225 -16.62 -20.08 6.47
CA LEU A 225 -15.88 -20.97 5.58
C LEU A 225 -14.43 -21.16 6.04
N LEU A 226 -13.77 -20.07 6.42
CA LEU A 226 -12.39 -20.11 6.91
C LEU A 226 -12.26 -20.93 8.19
N LEU A 227 -13.24 -20.86 9.08
CA LEU A 227 -13.24 -21.54 10.38
C LEU A 227 -14.00 -22.88 10.35
N GLU A 228 -14.35 -23.38 9.17
CA GLU A 228 -15.07 -24.65 9.05
C GLU A 228 -14.27 -25.79 9.71
N GLY A 229 -14.94 -26.55 10.58
CA GLY A 229 -14.33 -27.64 11.35
C GLY A 229 -13.40 -27.21 12.49
N TYR A 230 -13.18 -25.91 12.69
CA TYR A 230 -12.43 -25.39 13.83
C TYR A 230 -13.30 -25.30 15.08
N THR A 231 -12.85 -25.85 16.18
CA THR A 231 -13.60 -25.88 17.45
C THR A 231 -13.01 -24.99 18.53
N GLY A 232 -11.72 -24.68 18.47
CA GLY A 232 -10.99 -23.96 19.52
C GLY A 232 -10.90 -24.71 20.85
N LYS A 233 -11.33 -25.97 20.91
CA LYS A 233 -11.36 -26.75 22.15
C LYS A 233 -10.01 -27.42 22.39
N ARG A 234 -9.60 -27.50 23.69
CA ARG A 234 -8.39 -28.20 24.12
C ARG A 234 -8.75 -29.50 24.84
N ASP A 235 -8.22 -30.61 24.36
CA ASP A 235 -8.14 -31.85 25.11
C ASP A 235 -6.84 -31.83 25.92
N PRO A 236 -6.87 -31.89 27.26
CA PRO A 236 -5.64 -31.77 28.08
C PRO A 236 -4.65 -32.95 27.86
N ARG A 237 -5.08 -34.02 27.22
CA ARG A 237 -4.23 -35.17 26.88
C ARG A 237 -3.44 -34.98 25.60
N LYS A 238 -3.72 -33.91 24.81
CA LYS A 238 -3.11 -33.63 23.53
C LYS A 238 -2.23 -32.39 23.61
N LYS A 239 -1.14 -32.39 22.87
CA LYS A 239 -0.33 -31.20 22.64
C LYS A 239 -1.08 -30.16 21.83
N THR A 240 -0.80 -28.93 22.07
CA THR A 240 -1.48 -27.80 21.44
C THR A 240 -0.58 -27.04 20.49
N VAL A 241 -1.01 -26.84 19.26
CA VAL A 241 -0.41 -25.96 18.26
C VAL A 241 -1.19 -24.65 18.22
N GLY A 242 -0.53 -23.55 18.52
CA GLY A 242 -1.03 -22.21 18.36
C GLY A 242 -0.76 -21.69 16.94
N VAL A 243 -1.73 -21.00 16.37
CA VAL A 243 -1.67 -20.44 15.03
C VAL A 243 -2.02 -18.95 15.13
N PRO A 244 -1.11 -18.03 14.78
CA PRO A 244 -1.42 -16.60 14.80
C PRO A 244 -2.37 -16.25 13.65
N PHE A 245 -3.49 -15.59 13.96
CA PHE A 245 -4.49 -15.19 12.96
C PHE A 245 -4.03 -13.92 12.24
N ALA A 246 -2.97 -14.04 11.47
CA ALA A 246 -2.34 -12.94 10.75
C ALA A 246 -1.79 -13.39 9.39
N LEU A 247 -1.57 -12.43 8.50
CA LEU A 247 -0.92 -12.61 7.20
C LEU A 247 -1.55 -13.72 6.36
N MET A 248 -0.73 -14.68 5.93
CA MET A 248 -1.16 -15.76 5.03
C MET A 248 -2.03 -16.82 5.71
N ILE A 249 -2.11 -16.84 7.03
CA ILE A 249 -2.96 -17.78 7.75
C ILE A 249 -4.43 -17.63 7.35
N HIS A 250 -4.90 -16.42 7.08
CA HIS A 250 -6.25 -16.19 6.56
C HIS A 250 -6.58 -17.06 5.33
N LYS A 251 -5.58 -17.37 4.52
CA LYS A 251 -5.74 -18.22 3.33
C LYS A 251 -5.55 -19.70 3.62
N PHE A 252 -4.67 -20.04 4.54
CA PHE A 252 -4.23 -21.44 4.75
C PHE A 252 -4.80 -22.09 6.00
N PHE A 253 -5.58 -21.38 6.80
CA PHE A 253 -6.07 -21.91 8.06
C PHE A 253 -6.88 -23.20 7.93
N PRO A 254 -7.82 -23.38 6.99
CA PRO A 254 -8.55 -24.63 6.85
C PRO A 254 -7.62 -25.85 6.66
N MET A 255 -6.61 -25.69 5.81
CA MET A 255 -5.59 -26.74 5.58
C MET A 255 -4.75 -26.96 6.85
N THR A 256 -4.30 -25.89 7.50
CA THR A 256 -3.50 -25.95 8.73
C THR A 256 -4.27 -26.66 9.86
N ASN A 257 -5.54 -26.27 10.05
CA ASN A 257 -6.42 -26.89 11.04
C ASN A 257 -6.62 -28.39 10.77
N ALA A 258 -6.98 -28.75 9.55
CA ALA A 258 -7.17 -30.15 9.16
C ALA A 258 -5.89 -30.96 9.35
N PHE A 259 -4.74 -30.46 8.96
CA PHE A 259 -3.44 -31.11 9.07
C PHE A 259 -3.09 -31.43 10.54
N PHE A 260 -3.06 -30.43 11.41
CA PHE A 260 -2.67 -30.64 12.80
C PHE A 260 -3.70 -31.44 13.60
N THR A 261 -4.98 -31.24 13.32
CA THR A 261 -6.05 -32.05 13.95
C THR A 261 -5.93 -33.52 13.56
N SER A 262 -5.61 -33.84 12.30
CA SER A 262 -5.41 -35.21 11.82
C SER A 262 -4.19 -35.88 12.47
N LEU A 263 -3.17 -35.09 12.84
CA LEU A 263 -2.00 -35.57 13.58
C LEU A 263 -2.26 -35.72 15.09
N GLY A 264 -3.47 -35.39 15.56
CA GLY A 264 -3.87 -35.56 16.94
C GLY A 264 -3.57 -34.39 17.86
N PHE A 265 -3.22 -33.19 17.31
CA PHE A 265 -3.01 -31.99 18.10
C PHE A 265 -4.33 -31.25 18.38
N ASN A 266 -4.34 -30.49 19.45
CA ASN A 266 -5.27 -29.35 19.58
C ASN A 266 -4.76 -28.24 18.69
N VAL A 267 -5.67 -27.51 18.02
CA VAL A 267 -5.35 -26.31 17.26
C VAL A 267 -6.02 -25.13 17.92
N ILE A 268 -5.26 -24.09 18.24
CA ILE A 268 -5.73 -22.83 18.80
C ILE A 268 -5.33 -21.70 17.86
N LEU A 269 -6.33 -20.99 17.35
CA LEU A 269 -6.17 -19.77 16.57
C LEU A 269 -6.26 -18.57 17.51
N THR A 270 -5.43 -17.56 17.34
CA THR A 270 -5.62 -16.29 18.06
C THR A 270 -6.89 -15.58 17.58
N ASP A 271 -7.44 -14.72 18.42
CA ASP A 271 -8.51 -13.81 18.00
C ASP A 271 -8.03 -12.85 16.89
N PRO A 272 -8.92 -12.25 16.11
CA PRO A 272 -8.57 -11.19 15.18
C PRO A 272 -7.78 -10.08 15.85
N THR A 273 -6.91 -9.38 15.07
CA THR A 273 -6.10 -8.27 15.57
C THR A 273 -6.94 -7.24 16.32
N SER A 274 -6.55 -6.94 17.55
CA SER A 274 -7.17 -6.00 18.46
C SER A 274 -6.17 -4.94 18.92
N GLU A 275 -6.62 -3.92 19.64
CA GLU A 275 -5.73 -2.94 20.28
C GLU A 275 -4.71 -3.60 21.19
N GLU A 276 -5.10 -4.64 21.91
CA GLU A 276 -4.19 -5.42 22.76
C GLU A 276 -3.14 -6.15 21.93
N THR A 277 -3.51 -6.73 20.77
CA THR A 277 -2.56 -7.34 19.83
C THR A 277 -1.53 -6.31 19.35
N ILE A 278 -2.00 -5.10 19.01
CA ILE A 278 -1.15 -3.99 18.57
C ILE A 278 -0.19 -3.58 19.69
N ARG A 279 -0.68 -3.40 20.91
CA ARG A 279 0.13 -3.03 22.08
C ARG A 279 1.20 -4.09 22.35
N LEU A 280 0.86 -5.36 22.34
CA LEU A 280 1.81 -6.46 22.52
C LEU A 280 2.85 -6.48 21.40
N ALA A 281 2.44 -6.28 20.15
CA ALA A 281 3.34 -6.22 19.01
C ALA A 281 4.38 -5.09 19.15
N GLN A 282 3.95 -3.91 19.60
CA GLN A 282 4.85 -2.78 19.82
C GLN A 282 5.87 -3.04 20.95
N GLN A 283 5.47 -3.79 21.98
CA GLN A 283 6.33 -4.10 23.13
C GLN A 283 7.32 -5.24 22.85
N THR A 284 6.96 -6.18 21.99
CA THR A 284 7.73 -7.42 21.78
C THR A 284 8.53 -7.42 20.47
N ALA A 285 8.22 -6.57 19.51
CA ALA A 285 8.97 -6.50 18.26
C ALA A 285 10.39 -5.98 18.51
N GLN A 286 11.40 -6.80 18.16
CA GLN A 286 12.81 -6.50 18.37
C GLN A 286 13.46 -5.64 17.30
N GLY A 287 12.71 -5.33 16.23
CA GLY A 287 13.21 -4.54 15.11
C GLY A 287 12.07 -3.94 14.29
N GLU A 288 12.44 -3.01 13.42
CA GLU A 288 11.48 -2.41 12.50
C GLU A 288 11.22 -3.32 11.31
N THR A 289 9.95 -3.50 11.02
CA THR A 289 9.47 -4.30 9.89
C THR A 289 8.13 -3.74 9.40
N CYS A 290 7.61 -4.28 8.29
CA CYS A 290 6.27 -3.90 7.81
C CYS A 290 5.23 -4.09 8.92
N TYR A 291 4.35 -3.11 9.10
CA TYR A 291 3.36 -3.11 10.17
C TYR A 291 2.55 -4.42 10.28
N PRO A 292 2.02 -5.00 9.17
CA PRO A 292 1.34 -6.28 9.24
C PRO A 292 2.20 -7.43 9.77
N VAL A 293 3.51 -7.42 9.48
CA VAL A 293 4.48 -8.40 9.99
C VAL A 293 4.74 -8.15 11.48
N LYS A 294 4.83 -6.88 11.88
CA LYS A 294 5.00 -6.50 13.30
C LYS A 294 3.86 -7.03 14.16
N LEU A 295 2.63 -7.07 13.65
CA LEU A 295 1.47 -7.61 14.36
C LEU A 295 1.60 -9.09 14.74
N ILE A 296 2.39 -9.87 13.99
CA ILE A 296 2.65 -11.28 14.34
C ILE A 296 3.23 -11.41 15.74
N TYR A 297 4.13 -10.53 16.16
CA TYR A 297 4.73 -10.57 17.49
C TYR A 297 3.66 -10.47 18.58
N GLY A 298 2.63 -9.64 18.38
CA GLY A 298 1.51 -9.54 19.30
C GLY A 298 0.68 -10.83 19.36
N HIS A 299 0.37 -11.41 18.21
CA HIS A 299 -0.32 -12.71 18.14
C HIS A 299 0.51 -13.84 18.75
N MET A 300 1.83 -13.85 18.52
CA MET A 300 2.72 -14.84 19.13
C MET A 300 2.74 -14.71 20.66
N GLN A 301 2.81 -13.47 21.17
CA GLN A 301 2.80 -13.23 22.61
C GLN A 301 1.49 -13.74 23.23
N GLN A 302 0.35 -13.50 22.60
CA GLN A 302 -0.94 -14.07 23.07
C GLN A 302 -0.91 -15.59 23.14
N LEU A 303 -0.28 -16.29 22.17
CA LEU A 303 -0.15 -17.75 22.18
C LEU A 303 0.81 -18.23 23.27
N ILE A 304 1.88 -17.50 23.52
CA ILE A 304 2.83 -17.77 24.63
C ILE A 304 2.11 -17.66 25.98
N ASP A 305 1.32 -16.58 26.15
CA ASP A 305 0.55 -16.34 27.38
C ASP A 305 -0.53 -17.42 27.59
N GLN A 306 -1.07 -17.97 26.50
CA GLN A 306 -1.99 -19.09 26.49
C GLN A 306 -1.30 -20.44 26.74
N LYS A 307 0.03 -20.47 26.85
CA LYS A 307 0.85 -21.66 27.12
C LYS A 307 0.59 -22.79 26.13
N VAL A 308 0.58 -22.47 24.82
CA VAL A 308 0.56 -23.49 23.77
C VAL A 308 1.90 -24.25 23.73
N ASP A 309 1.90 -25.51 23.31
CA ASP A 309 3.15 -26.30 23.25
C ASP A 309 4.00 -25.91 22.05
N TYR A 310 3.37 -25.50 20.95
CA TYR A 310 4.04 -25.13 19.69
C TYR A 310 3.31 -23.95 19.04
N ILE A 311 4.06 -23.12 18.32
CA ILE A 311 3.50 -22.05 17.46
C ILE A 311 3.85 -22.39 16.00
N PHE A 312 2.86 -22.39 15.13
CA PHE A 312 3.04 -22.62 13.70
C PHE A 312 3.06 -21.31 12.92
N LEU A 313 4.17 -21.03 12.27
CA LEU A 313 4.38 -19.88 11.39
C LEU A 313 4.78 -20.38 10.00
N PRO A 314 3.90 -20.26 9.00
CA PRO A 314 4.25 -20.67 7.64
C PRO A 314 5.11 -19.62 6.94
N THR A 315 6.21 -20.07 6.34
CA THR A 315 7.03 -19.27 5.44
C THR A 315 6.81 -19.72 4.00
N ILE A 316 6.42 -18.78 3.12
CA ILE A 316 6.09 -19.08 1.73
C ILE A 316 7.10 -18.41 0.80
N HIS A 317 8.00 -19.22 0.24
CA HIS A 317 9.00 -18.76 -0.72
C HIS A 317 8.47 -18.72 -2.15
N THR A 318 7.68 -19.72 -2.52
CA THR A 318 7.17 -19.85 -3.89
C THR A 318 5.74 -20.36 -3.89
N MET A 319 4.94 -19.84 -4.81
CA MET A 319 3.60 -20.37 -5.10
C MET A 319 3.44 -20.61 -6.60
N LYS A 320 2.79 -21.72 -6.96
CA LYS A 320 2.35 -21.94 -8.33
C LYS A 320 1.04 -21.16 -8.57
N HIS A 321 1.03 -20.31 -9.57
CA HIS A 321 -0.20 -19.66 -10.00
C HIS A 321 -0.95 -20.57 -10.98
N GLU A 322 -2.25 -20.79 -10.80
CA GLU A 322 -3.06 -21.71 -11.60
C GLU A 322 -3.00 -21.43 -13.11
N LYS A 323 -2.92 -20.15 -13.48
CA LYS A 323 -2.89 -19.69 -14.87
C LYS A 323 -1.47 -19.40 -15.41
N SER A 324 -0.42 -19.71 -14.65
CA SER A 324 0.96 -19.43 -15.04
C SER A 324 1.78 -20.72 -15.07
N ARG A 325 2.62 -20.88 -16.08
CA ARG A 325 3.60 -21.96 -16.16
C ARG A 325 4.83 -21.71 -15.29
N VAL A 326 4.99 -20.51 -14.78
CA VAL A 326 6.14 -20.05 -13.98
C VAL A 326 5.78 -20.05 -12.50
N LYS A 327 6.65 -20.57 -11.66
CA LYS A 327 6.55 -20.38 -10.20
C LYS A 327 6.93 -18.95 -9.86
N HIS A 328 6.10 -18.28 -9.08
CA HIS A 328 6.41 -16.95 -8.56
C HIS A 328 7.19 -17.07 -7.26
N ASN A 329 8.35 -16.42 -7.21
CA ASN A 329 9.14 -16.29 -5.98
C ASN A 329 8.70 -15.03 -5.23
N TYR A 330 8.48 -15.17 -3.93
CA TYR A 330 8.08 -14.07 -3.06
C TYR A 330 9.25 -13.68 -2.17
N GLY A 331 9.86 -12.52 -2.44
CA GLY A 331 10.90 -11.93 -1.59
C GLY A 331 10.35 -11.00 -0.50
N CYS A 332 9.04 -10.88 -0.38
CA CYS A 332 8.41 -9.98 0.59
C CYS A 332 8.36 -10.62 1.97
N VAL A 333 8.78 -9.88 3.00
CA VAL A 333 8.72 -10.34 4.40
C VAL A 333 7.32 -10.71 4.86
N TYR A 334 6.28 -10.15 4.26
CA TYR A 334 4.88 -10.54 4.49
C TYR A 334 4.61 -12.03 4.19
N MET A 335 5.34 -12.61 3.26
CA MET A 335 5.22 -14.01 2.84
C MET A 335 6.23 -14.91 3.55
N GLN A 336 7.34 -14.34 4.04
CA GLN A 336 8.48 -15.04 4.61
C GLN A 336 8.67 -14.65 6.08
N THR A 337 7.67 -14.86 6.90
CA THR A 337 7.63 -14.36 8.28
C THR A 337 8.14 -15.33 9.33
N ALA A 338 8.80 -16.37 8.96
CA ALA A 338 9.42 -17.30 9.93
C ALA A 338 10.92 -17.11 10.05
#